data_3089762d0a32a8361aa635923d224d07
#
_entry.id   3089762d0a32a8361aa635923d224d07
#
_cell.length_a   1.000
_cell.length_b   1.000
_cell.length_c   1.000
_cell.angle_alpha   90.00
_cell.angle_beta   90.00
_cell.angle_gamma   90.00
#
_symmetry.space_group_name_H-M   'P 1'
#
loop_
_entity.id
_entity.type
_entity.pdbx_description
1 polymer ?
#
loop_
_entity_poly.entity_id
_entity_poly.type
_entity_poly.pdbx_seq_one_letter_code
_entity_poly.pdbx_strand_id
1 'polypeptide(L)'
;MRTVLVTGPGGAGRTTTAAATALAAARQGRRVLLLTSDRGPAPEAVLGVALPAPPVRDDESPAPWAPPVEVAPGLRAARIAVGEHFRDRARELQDRGASLFDLLGATPLDAEELTELPGAEPLAILTALRAAHTGDAPWDLLVVDMPPAPETIRLLALPEQLRRYLRRLLPPERQAARALRPMLAQLAGVPMPAQRLYETAERWEAELAAVQRVIEARSTTVRLVVEPGPVAVEAVRVARAGLALQSCRIDTLVTNRLFPDAAEAPGDTAGSWLAGLVDEQRTALKALREEFLVDAVTVCELPHLGRGPRGAGDLAELAGRARSTAVGGTGIVEGDGLTDELDGWTGPDPDGAGSAEEPDAWSVEDRIATDGVLVWRLPLPGADRDGLDLVRRGDELIVGVGPFRRVLPLPSALRRCTVSGAALRDGALCVRFTPDPGLWPRTS
;
A
#
# COMPACT_ATOMS: atom_id res chain seq x y z
N MET A 1 1.68 -13.06 10.87
CA MET A 1 0.48 -12.21 10.73
C MET A 1 0.32 -11.81 9.27
N ARG A 2 -0.87 -11.99 8.69
CA ARG A 2 -1.22 -11.51 7.36
C ARG A 2 -1.73 -10.06 7.42
N THR A 3 -1.50 -9.28 6.37
CA THR A 3 -2.01 -7.89 6.27
C THR A 3 -2.74 -7.69 4.95
N VAL A 4 -3.95 -7.17 5.03
CA VAL A 4 -4.77 -6.80 3.88
C VAL A 4 -5.05 -5.30 3.91
N LEU A 5 -4.56 -4.59 2.90
CA LEU A 5 -4.77 -3.16 2.71
C LEU A 5 -5.95 -2.96 1.75
N VAL A 6 -7.08 -2.48 2.26
CA VAL A 6 -8.30 -2.33 1.45
C VAL A 6 -8.37 -0.91 0.90
N THR A 7 -8.31 -0.76 -0.42
CA THR A 7 -8.36 0.54 -1.10
C THR A 7 -9.18 0.48 -2.39
N GLY A 8 -9.37 1.60 -3.05
CA GLY A 8 -10.14 1.72 -4.30
C GLY A 8 -10.56 3.15 -4.56
N PRO A 9 -11.32 3.43 -5.62
CA PRO A 9 -11.92 4.75 -5.85
C PRO A 9 -12.75 5.25 -4.67
N GLY A 10 -12.89 6.57 -4.56
CA GLY A 10 -13.76 7.19 -3.56
C GLY A 10 -15.21 6.71 -3.72
N GLY A 11 -15.88 6.43 -2.61
CA GLY A 11 -17.30 6.00 -2.64
C GLY A 11 -17.54 4.52 -2.98
N ALA A 12 -16.57 3.75 -3.41
CA ALA A 12 -16.72 2.35 -3.81
C ALA A 12 -17.08 1.38 -2.67
N GLY A 13 -17.10 1.81 -1.42
CA GLY A 13 -17.46 0.97 -0.26
C GLY A 13 -16.26 0.29 0.39
N ARG A 14 -15.08 0.91 0.36
CA ARG A 14 -13.83 0.42 0.98
C ARG A 14 -14.02 0.03 2.44
N THR A 15 -14.53 0.94 3.27
CA THR A 15 -14.78 0.72 4.70
C THR A 15 -15.72 -0.46 4.94
N THR A 16 -16.78 -0.57 4.14
CA THR A 16 -17.72 -1.70 4.22
C THR A 16 -17.05 -3.02 3.85
N THR A 17 -16.26 -3.02 2.78
CA THR A 17 -15.53 -4.22 2.35
C THR A 17 -14.45 -4.62 3.36
N ALA A 18 -13.71 -3.64 3.92
CA ALA A 18 -12.74 -3.89 4.97
C ALA A 18 -13.39 -4.52 6.20
N ALA A 19 -14.52 -3.97 6.65
CA ALA A 19 -15.28 -4.50 7.78
C ALA A 19 -15.86 -5.89 7.50
N ALA A 20 -16.42 -6.12 6.31
CA ALA A 20 -16.95 -7.42 5.90
C ALA A 20 -15.85 -8.50 5.81
N THR A 21 -14.69 -8.15 5.24
CA THR A 21 -13.51 -9.03 5.19
C THR A 21 -13.04 -9.40 6.60
N ALA A 22 -12.91 -8.40 7.48
CA ALA A 22 -12.47 -8.61 8.85
C ALA A 22 -13.45 -9.49 9.63
N LEU A 23 -14.75 -9.26 9.48
CA LEU A 23 -15.79 -10.06 10.13
C LEU A 23 -15.83 -11.50 9.60
N ALA A 24 -15.72 -11.70 8.28
CA ALA A 24 -15.69 -13.03 7.68
C ALA A 24 -14.50 -13.84 8.19
N ALA A 25 -13.32 -13.25 8.26
CA ALA A 25 -12.12 -13.90 8.79
C ALA A 25 -12.23 -14.22 10.30
N ALA A 26 -12.84 -13.33 11.08
CA ALA A 26 -13.08 -13.58 12.51
C ALA A 26 -14.06 -14.76 12.73
N ARG A 27 -15.08 -14.90 11.89
CA ARG A 27 -16.00 -16.04 11.91
C ARG A 27 -15.35 -17.38 11.59
N GLN A 28 -14.24 -17.35 10.85
CA GLN A 28 -13.38 -18.51 10.62
C GLN A 28 -12.41 -18.80 11.79
N GLY A 29 -12.55 -18.08 12.91
CA GLY A 29 -11.76 -18.30 14.12
C GLY A 29 -10.43 -17.54 14.19
N ARG A 30 -10.18 -16.59 13.27
CA ARG A 30 -8.97 -15.74 13.28
C ARG A 30 -9.14 -14.58 14.26
N ARG A 31 -8.05 -14.19 14.89
CA ARG A 31 -7.99 -12.95 15.69
C ARG A 31 -7.66 -11.79 14.77
N VAL A 32 -8.63 -10.91 14.54
CA VAL A 32 -8.56 -9.86 13.53
C VAL A 32 -8.54 -8.49 14.17
N LEU A 33 -7.59 -7.64 13.74
CA LEU A 33 -7.57 -6.21 14.01
C LEU A 33 -7.94 -5.45 12.72
N LEU A 34 -9.00 -4.64 12.81
CA LEU A 34 -9.37 -3.68 11.77
C LEU A 34 -8.92 -2.29 12.18
N LEU A 35 -8.07 -1.66 11.36
CA LEU A 35 -7.64 -0.28 11.54
C LEU A 35 -8.24 0.62 10.48
N THR A 36 -8.65 1.83 10.87
CA THR A 36 -9.10 2.88 9.93
C THR A 36 -8.52 4.23 10.31
N SER A 37 -8.18 5.04 9.31
CA SER A 37 -7.80 6.46 9.49
C SER A 37 -8.99 7.40 9.33
N ASP A 38 -10.15 6.89 8.87
CA ASP A 38 -11.35 7.71 8.66
C ASP A 38 -11.90 8.20 10.01
N ARG A 39 -11.99 9.52 10.13
CA ARG A 39 -12.51 10.22 11.31
C ARG A 39 -13.99 10.50 11.22
N GLY A 40 -14.58 10.30 10.06
CA GLY A 40 -16.01 10.48 9.84
C GLY A 40 -16.85 9.41 10.57
N PRO A 41 -18.17 9.53 10.48
CA PRO A 41 -19.09 8.59 11.11
C PRO A 41 -19.24 7.26 10.35
N ALA A 42 -18.64 7.13 9.16
CA ALA A 42 -18.82 5.97 8.30
C ALA A 42 -18.33 4.66 8.94
N PRO A 43 -17.12 4.57 9.56
CA PRO A 43 -16.67 3.34 10.21
C PRO A 43 -17.61 2.88 11.33
N GLU A 44 -18.07 3.81 12.19
CA GLU A 44 -18.99 3.48 13.28
C GLU A 44 -20.35 3.02 12.78
N ALA A 45 -20.87 3.68 11.74
CA ALA A 45 -22.14 3.28 11.13
C ALA A 45 -22.07 1.89 10.50
N VAL A 46 -20.96 1.58 9.83
CA VAL A 46 -20.73 0.28 9.18
C VAL A 46 -20.50 -0.82 10.23
N LEU A 47 -19.73 -0.56 11.28
CA LEU A 47 -19.43 -1.54 12.32
C LEU A 47 -20.56 -1.71 13.35
N GLY A 48 -21.42 -0.70 13.50
CA GLY A 48 -22.49 -0.68 14.48
C GLY A 48 -22.01 -0.49 15.92
N VAL A 49 -20.76 -0.05 16.11
CA VAL A 49 -20.15 0.25 17.40
C VAL A 49 -19.43 1.59 17.35
N ALA A 50 -19.41 2.31 18.48
CA ALA A 50 -18.64 3.53 18.60
C ALA A 50 -17.14 3.20 18.64
N LEU A 51 -16.34 3.91 17.87
CA LEU A 51 -14.89 3.85 17.93
C LEU A 51 -14.39 5.05 18.75
N PRO A 52 -13.79 4.84 19.92
CA PRO A 52 -13.32 5.93 20.77
C PRO A 52 -12.28 6.77 19.99
N ALA A 53 -12.27 8.07 20.30
CA ALA A 53 -11.17 8.90 19.89
C ALA A 53 -9.88 8.41 20.55
N PRO A 54 -8.73 8.50 19.89
CA PRO A 54 -7.46 8.20 20.52
C PRO A 54 -7.29 9.07 21.78
N PRO A 55 -6.87 8.49 22.92
CA PRO A 55 -6.57 9.29 24.10
C PRO A 55 -5.37 10.20 23.82
N VAL A 56 -5.34 11.36 24.47
CA VAL A 56 -4.08 12.11 24.55
C VAL A 56 -3.05 11.17 25.18
N ARG A 57 -1.96 10.95 24.52
CA ARG A 57 -0.99 9.91 24.88
C ARG A 57 -0.44 10.15 26.28
N ASP A 58 -0.71 9.22 27.17
CA ASP A 58 0.09 8.99 28.35
C ASP A 58 1.17 7.95 27.97
N ASP A 59 2.34 8.01 28.61
CA ASP A 59 3.51 7.15 28.34
C ASP A 59 3.22 5.63 28.40
N GLU A 60 2.03 5.23 28.89
CA GLU A 60 1.63 3.84 29.07
C GLU A 60 1.03 3.16 27.84
N SER A 61 0.69 3.88 26.75
CA SER A 61 0.09 3.27 25.55
C SER A 61 0.97 3.45 24.32
N PRO A 62 1.80 2.44 23.96
CA PRO A 62 2.73 2.55 22.84
C PRO A 62 2.06 2.44 21.45
N ALA A 63 0.79 2.05 21.38
CA ALA A 63 0.11 1.81 20.12
C ALA A 63 -0.31 3.11 19.43
N PRO A 64 -0.08 3.27 18.10
CA PRO A 64 -0.46 4.46 17.34
C PRO A 64 -1.94 4.44 16.92
N TRP A 65 -2.80 3.82 17.71
CA TRP A 65 -4.26 3.76 17.53
C TRP A 65 -4.97 3.80 18.87
N ALA A 66 -6.26 4.17 18.84
CA ALA A 66 -7.12 4.12 20.01
C ALA A 66 -7.26 2.68 20.54
N PRO A 67 -7.63 2.49 21.80
CA PRO A 67 -7.90 1.16 22.34
C PRO A 67 -8.89 0.39 21.46
N PRO A 68 -8.54 -0.83 20.99
CA PRO A 68 -9.40 -1.59 20.08
C PRO A 68 -10.70 -2.03 20.77
N VAL A 69 -11.83 -1.75 20.12
CA VAL A 69 -13.18 -2.14 20.56
C VAL A 69 -13.56 -3.46 19.92
N GLU A 70 -14.18 -4.34 20.69
CA GLU A 70 -14.75 -5.58 20.17
C GLU A 70 -16.02 -5.30 19.36
N VAL A 71 -16.00 -5.69 18.09
CA VAL A 71 -17.13 -5.58 17.15
C VAL A 71 -17.92 -6.89 17.12
N ALA A 72 -17.20 -8.00 17.15
CA ALA A 72 -17.73 -9.36 17.18
C ALA A 72 -16.67 -10.28 17.79
N PRO A 73 -17.02 -11.51 18.19
CA PRO A 73 -16.04 -12.49 18.66
C PRO A 73 -14.90 -12.66 17.67
N GLY A 74 -13.65 -12.42 18.11
CA GLY A 74 -12.45 -12.48 17.27
C GLY A 74 -12.16 -11.23 16.44
N LEU A 75 -13.08 -10.26 16.33
CA LEU A 75 -12.89 -9.01 15.60
C LEU A 75 -12.80 -7.82 16.54
N ARG A 76 -11.70 -7.10 16.52
CA ARG A 76 -11.56 -5.79 17.14
C ARG A 76 -11.26 -4.72 16.11
N ALA A 77 -11.77 -3.51 16.33
CA ALA A 77 -11.56 -2.36 15.47
C ALA A 77 -11.01 -1.17 16.26
N ALA A 78 -10.16 -0.36 15.62
CA ALA A 78 -9.61 0.85 16.22
C ALA A 78 -9.37 1.94 15.17
N ARG A 79 -9.40 3.20 15.63
CA ARG A 79 -8.97 4.36 14.86
C ARG A 79 -7.48 4.59 15.00
N ILE A 80 -6.81 4.87 13.90
CA ILE A 80 -5.42 5.33 13.89
C ILE A 80 -5.38 6.76 14.47
N ALA A 81 -4.45 6.97 15.38
CA ALA A 81 -4.28 8.22 16.13
C ALA A 81 -3.51 9.27 15.32
N VAL A 82 -4.08 9.78 14.23
CA VAL A 82 -3.38 10.67 13.28
C VAL A 82 -2.94 11.98 13.94
N GLY A 83 -3.87 12.65 14.66
CA GLY A 83 -3.59 13.94 15.27
C GLY A 83 -2.62 13.85 16.44
N GLU A 84 -2.79 12.86 17.28
CA GLU A 84 -1.92 12.58 18.42
C GLU A 84 -0.52 12.22 17.94
N HIS A 85 -0.42 11.35 16.94
CA HIS A 85 0.86 10.99 16.31
C HIS A 85 1.59 12.23 15.77
N PHE A 86 0.87 13.13 15.12
CA PHE A 86 1.45 14.38 14.60
C PHE A 86 1.97 15.26 15.74
N ARG A 87 1.16 15.48 16.80
CA ARG A 87 1.54 16.29 17.96
C ARG A 87 2.76 15.71 18.68
N ASP A 88 2.80 14.39 18.88
CA ASP A 88 3.94 13.71 19.50
C ASP A 88 5.22 13.89 18.70
N ARG A 89 5.15 13.73 17.37
CA ARG A 89 6.31 13.95 16.51
C ARG A 89 6.75 15.40 16.47
N ALA A 90 5.81 16.34 16.51
CA ALA A 90 6.13 17.76 16.57
C ALA A 90 6.80 18.13 17.90
N ARG A 91 6.29 17.62 19.04
CA ARG A 91 6.94 17.80 20.36
C ARG A 91 8.33 17.20 20.37
N GLU A 92 8.51 15.95 19.91
CA GLU A 92 9.80 15.30 19.83
C GLU A 92 10.82 16.12 19.01
N LEU A 93 10.39 16.76 17.93
CA LEU A 93 11.22 17.66 17.13
C LEU A 93 11.55 18.97 17.88
N GLN A 94 10.58 19.54 18.60
CA GLN A 94 10.81 20.74 19.40
C GLN A 94 11.77 20.46 20.56
N ASP A 95 11.60 19.37 21.30
CA ASP A 95 12.48 18.98 22.40
C ASP A 95 13.92 18.76 21.93
N ARG A 96 14.08 18.10 20.78
CA ARG A 96 15.42 17.91 20.18
C ARG A 96 16.03 19.19 19.62
N GLY A 97 15.19 20.12 19.21
CA GLY A 97 15.55 21.43 18.69
C GLY A 97 15.63 22.53 19.75
N ALA A 98 15.41 22.24 21.05
CA ALA A 98 15.32 23.24 22.10
C ALA A 98 16.49 24.22 22.12
N SER A 99 17.72 23.75 22.00
CA SER A 99 18.90 24.62 21.93
C SER A 99 18.93 25.54 20.67
N LEU A 100 18.25 25.14 19.59
CA LEU A 100 18.12 25.98 18.40
C LEU A 100 17.02 27.04 18.61
N PHE A 101 15.90 26.66 19.24
CA PHE A 101 14.85 27.59 19.64
C PHE A 101 15.37 28.65 20.60
N ASP A 102 16.14 28.26 21.62
CA ASP A 102 16.80 29.16 22.54
C ASP A 102 17.75 30.13 21.82
N LEU A 103 18.56 29.63 20.87
CA LEU A 103 19.50 30.45 20.09
C LEU A 103 18.76 31.47 19.19
N LEU A 104 17.59 31.09 18.66
CA LEU A 104 16.79 31.95 17.78
C LEU A 104 15.83 32.85 18.57
N GLY A 105 15.73 32.70 19.90
CA GLY A 105 14.73 33.38 20.73
C GLY A 105 13.29 33.02 20.36
N ALA A 106 13.07 31.81 19.80
CA ALA A 106 11.77 31.31 19.41
C ALA A 106 11.15 30.50 20.55
N THR A 107 9.84 30.66 20.73
CA THR A 107 9.06 29.87 21.70
C THR A 107 8.54 28.61 21.02
N PRO A 108 8.69 27.40 21.62
CA PRO A 108 8.04 26.20 21.15
C PRO A 108 6.51 26.38 21.09
N LEU A 109 5.84 25.73 20.15
CA LEU A 109 4.38 25.73 20.06
C LEU A 109 3.76 24.82 21.12
N ASP A 110 2.69 25.26 21.73
CA ASP A 110 1.89 24.43 22.64
C ASP A 110 1.12 23.35 21.85
N ALA A 111 0.74 22.28 22.54
CA ALA A 111 0.08 21.14 21.91
C ALA A 111 -1.25 21.51 21.23
N GLU A 112 -1.95 22.48 21.77
CA GLU A 112 -3.23 23.01 21.29
C GLU A 112 -3.05 23.88 20.03
N GLU A 113 -1.86 24.45 19.84
CA GLU A 113 -1.51 25.23 18.65
C GLU A 113 -1.11 24.34 17.46
N LEU A 114 -0.73 23.09 17.74
CA LEU A 114 -0.30 22.14 16.74
C LEU A 114 -1.49 21.58 15.97
N THR A 115 -1.80 22.16 14.83
CA THR A 115 -2.78 21.66 13.86
C THR A 115 -2.11 20.70 12.88
N GLU A 116 -2.83 19.67 12.47
CA GLU A 116 -2.28 18.66 11.56
C GLU A 116 -1.87 19.26 10.23
N LEU A 117 -0.68 18.88 9.78
CA LEU A 117 -0.15 19.26 8.48
C LEU A 117 -0.50 18.22 7.42
N PRO A 118 -0.60 18.62 6.13
CA PRO A 118 -0.67 17.68 5.02
C PRO A 118 0.49 16.66 5.10
N GLY A 119 0.17 15.38 5.05
CA GLY A 119 1.15 14.30 5.21
C GLY A 119 1.17 13.65 6.61
N ALA A 120 0.48 14.19 7.61
CA ALA A 120 0.36 13.57 8.93
C ALA A 120 -0.32 12.20 8.86
N GLU A 121 -1.42 12.08 8.12
CA GLU A 121 -2.17 10.83 7.98
C GLU A 121 -1.33 9.71 7.35
N PRO A 122 -0.66 9.88 6.20
CA PRO A 122 0.25 8.87 5.66
C PRO A 122 1.29 8.37 6.66
N LEU A 123 1.92 9.25 7.41
CA LEU A 123 2.94 8.87 8.40
C LEU A 123 2.33 8.10 9.57
N ALA A 124 1.14 8.48 10.04
CA ALA A 124 0.44 7.76 11.09
C ALA A 124 0.04 6.34 10.65
N ILE A 125 -0.49 6.17 9.43
CA ILE A 125 -0.81 4.85 8.87
C ILE A 125 0.44 3.99 8.76
N LEU A 126 1.54 4.52 8.24
CA LEU A 126 2.82 3.78 8.14
C LEU A 126 3.35 3.37 9.52
N THR A 127 3.22 4.25 10.52
CA THR A 127 3.60 3.93 11.90
C THR A 127 2.69 2.83 12.49
N ALA A 128 1.38 2.89 12.21
CA ALA A 128 0.43 1.87 12.62
C ALA A 128 0.72 0.50 11.98
N LEU A 129 1.02 0.47 10.68
CA LEU A 129 1.43 -0.76 10.00
C LEU A 129 2.67 -1.38 10.65
N ARG A 130 3.70 -0.58 10.94
CA ARG A 130 4.90 -1.06 11.62
C ARG A 130 4.60 -1.58 13.02
N ALA A 131 3.87 -0.80 13.81
CA ALA A 131 3.56 -1.14 15.20
C ALA A 131 2.75 -2.45 15.32
N ALA A 132 1.82 -2.69 14.40
CA ALA A 132 1.06 -3.93 14.36
C ALA A 132 1.92 -5.18 14.08
N HIS A 133 3.11 -5.01 13.48
CA HIS A 133 4.05 -6.10 13.18
C HIS A 133 5.19 -6.20 14.20
N THR A 134 5.25 -5.31 15.18
CA THR A 134 6.28 -5.34 16.23
C THR A 134 5.69 -5.87 17.53
N GLY A 135 6.45 -6.71 18.24
CA GLY A 135 6.07 -7.30 19.52
C GLY A 135 5.19 -8.56 19.38
N ASP A 136 4.68 -9.02 20.52
CA ASP A 136 3.79 -10.20 20.62
C ASP A 136 2.35 -9.83 20.24
N ALA A 137 2.16 -9.30 19.02
CA ALA A 137 0.84 -8.92 18.55
C ALA A 137 -0.09 -10.15 18.49
N PRO A 138 -1.22 -10.13 19.19
CA PRO A 138 -2.10 -11.30 19.31
C PRO A 138 -2.93 -11.55 18.04
N TRP A 139 -2.63 -10.88 16.93
CA TRP A 139 -3.43 -10.87 15.72
C TRP A 139 -2.93 -11.86 14.68
N ASP A 140 -3.85 -12.59 14.09
CA ASP A 140 -3.58 -13.48 12.96
C ASP A 140 -3.70 -12.72 11.63
N LEU A 141 -4.64 -11.73 11.61
CA LEU A 141 -4.92 -10.89 10.45
C LEU A 141 -5.03 -9.42 10.85
N LEU A 142 -4.37 -8.56 10.10
CA LEU A 142 -4.55 -7.11 10.11
C LEU A 142 -5.29 -6.70 8.84
N VAL A 143 -6.44 -6.05 8.98
CA VAL A 143 -7.15 -5.39 7.88
C VAL A 143 -7.03 -3.88 8.08
N VAL A 144 -6.62 -3.16 7.04
CA VAL A 144 -6.51 -1.70 7.11
C VAL A 144 -7.41 -1.08 6.05
N ASP A 145 -8.37 -0.28 6.52
CA ASP A 145 -9.20 0.58 5.66
C ASP A 145 -8.35 1.78 5.25
N MET A 146 -7.86 1.73 4.01
CA MET A 146 -6.90 2.68 3.46
C MET A 146 -7.61 3.88 2.81
N PRO A 147 -6.92 5.02 2.66
CA PRO A 147 -7.39 6.13 1.82
C PRO A 147 -7.72 5.69 0.38
N PRO A 148 -8.31 6.57 -0.46
CA PRO A 148 -8.49 6.28 -1.88
C PRO A 148 -7.21 5.81 -2.57
N ALA A 149 -7.36 4.99 -3.62
CA ALA A 149 -6.23 4.32 -4.25
C ALA A 149 -5.06 5.24 -4.67
N PRO A 150 -5.28 6.45 -5.22
CA PRO A 150 -4.18 7.35 -5.55
C PRO A 150 -3.36 7.81 -4.33
N GLU A 151 -4.03 8.07 -3.21
CA GLU A 151 -3.40 8.44 -1.95
C GLU A 151 -2.68 7.24 -1.33
N THR A 152 -3.31 6.07 -1.35
CA THR A 152 -2.70 4.81 -0.88
C THR A 152 -1.42 4.49 -1.63
N ILE A 153 -1.40 4.59 -2.97
CA ILE A 153 -0.20 4.31 -3.77
C ILE A 153 0.94 5.27 -3.41
N ARG A 154 0.63 6.57 -3.24
CA ARG A 154 1.63 7.55 -2.81
C ARG A 154 2.14 7.27 -1.40
N LEU A 155 1.25 6.87 -0.49
CA LEU A 155 1.59 6.48 0.88
C LEU A 155 2.53 5.28 0.91
N LEU A 156 2.24 4.23 0.13
CA LEU A 156 3.07 3.02 0.06
C LEU A 156 4.45 3.29 -0.57
N ALA A 157 4.56 4.29 -1.45
CA ALA A 157 5.82 4.75 -2.03
C ALA A 157 6.69 5.57 -1.06
N LEU A 158 6.07 6.18 -0.05
CA LEU A 158 6.71 7.18 0.81
C LEU A 158 7.95 6.67 1.56
N PRO A 159 7.99 5.45 2.13
CA PRO A 159 9.16 4.95 2.84
C PRO A 159 10.40 4.88 1.94
N GLU A 160 10.29 4.32 0.75
CA GLU A 160 11.40 4.23 -0.21
C GLU A 160 11.90 5.62 -0.64
N GLN A 161 10.97 6.54 -0.93
CA GLN A 161 11.30 7.92 -1.33
C GLN A 161 12.03 8.67 -0.23
N LEU A 162 11.53 8.62 1.01
CA LEU A 162 12.17 9.29 2.14
C LEU A 162 13.54 8.70 2.45
N ARG A 163 13.69 7.38 2.45
CA ARG A 163 14.99 6.70 2.61
C ARG A 163 15.99 7.13 1.54
N ARG A 164 15.54 7.24 0.30
CA ARG A 164 16.38 7.71 -0.81
C ARG A 164 16.83 9.17 -0.58
N TYR A 165 15.93 10.05 -0.11
CA TYR A 165 16.28 11.43 0.19
C TYR A 165 17.26 11.53 1.37
N LEU A 166 17.02 10.78 2.45
CA LEU A 166 17.93 10.73 3.60
C LEU A 166 19.33 10.30 3.17
N ARG A 167 19.48 9.21 2.40
CA ARG A 167 20.78 8.74 1.91
C ARG A 167 21.47 9.75 0.99
N ARG A 168 20.73 10.50 0.19
CA ARG A 168 21.30 11.48 -0.73
C ARG A 168 21.70 12.79 -0.04
N LEU A 169 20.94 13.23 0.96
CA LEU A 169 21.25 14.43 1.74
C LEU A 169 22.31 14.20 2.80
N LEU A 170 22.35 12.99 3.39
CA LEU A 170 23.26 12.59 4.46
C LEU A 170 24.03 11.32 4.08
N PRO A 171 24.97 11.40 3.11
CA PRO A 171 25.71 10.23 2.64
C PRO A 171 26.54 9.59 3.75
N PRO A 172 26.51 8.26 3.94
CA PRO A 172 27.24 7.54 4.99
C PRO A 172 28.76 7.68 4.88
N GLU A 173 29.29 7.87 3.67
CA GLU A 173 30.73 8.07 3.43
C GLU A 173 31.25 9.38 4.07
N ARG A 174 30.42 10.42 4.10
CA ARG A 174 30.71 11.66 4.79
C ARG A 174 30.63 11.52 6.31
N GLN A 175 29.85 10.56 6.81
CA GLN A 175 29.79 10.20 8.23
C GLN A 175 31.09 9.53 8.67
N ALA A 176 31.58 8.53 7.95
CA ALA A 176 32.80 7.83 8.22
C ALA A 176 34.03 8.78 8.21
N ALA A 177 34.11 9.70 7.22
CA ALA A 177 35.19 10.69 7.14
C ALA A 177 35.14 11.72 8.28
N ARG A 178 33.97 11.97 8.88
CA ARG A 178 33.81 12.88 10.03
C ARG A 178 33.95 12.16 11.37
N ALA A 179 33.69 10.85 11.46
CA ALA A 179 33.95 10.06 12.66
C ALA A 179 35.45 10.05 13.06
N LEU A 180 36.34 10.32 12.12
CA LEU A 180 37.77 10.51 12.38
C LEU A 180 38.14 11.93 12.88
N ARG A 181 37.20 12.88 12.92
CA ARG A 181 37.42 14.26 13.40
C ARG A 181 37.11 14.55 14.87
N PRO A 182 36.56 13.67 15.73
CA PRO A 182 36.26 14.00 17.13
C PRO A 182 37.54 14.40 17.93
N MET A 183 38.69 13.83 17.62
CA MET A 183 39.96 14.19 18.27
C MET A 183 40.37 15.65 18.02
N LEU A 184 40.05 16.20 16.84
CA LEU A 184 40.37 17.59 16.49
C LEU A 184 39.33 18.59 16.99
N ALA A 185 38.03 18.16 17.06
CA ALA A 185 36.93 19.02 17.50
C ALA A 185 36.89 19.20 19.03
N GLN A 186 37.30 18.20 19.82
CA GLN A 186 37.45 18.33 21.28
C GLN A 186 38.51 19.38 21.67
N LEU A 187 39.50 19.60 20.83
CA LEU A 187 40.51 20.64 21.03
C LEU A 187 40.00 22.06 20.69
N ALA A 188 38.91 22.19 19.93
CA ALA A 188 38.40 23.47 19.42
C ALA A 188 37.15 24.00 20.14
N GLY A 189 36.58 23.26 21.11
CA GLY A 189 35.42 23.69 21.91
C GLY A 189 34.14 24.00 21.10
N VAL A 190 33.99 23.48 19.88
CA VAL A 190 32.84 23.74 19.01
C VAL A 190 31.70 22.75 19.32
N PRO A 191 30.47 23.21 19.65
CA PRO A 191 29.32 22.32 19.84
C PRO A 191 29.03 21.55 18.56
N MET A 192 28.80 20.22 18.68
CA MET A 192 28.55 19.30 17.58
C MET A 192 27.05 19.10 17.31
N PRO A 193 26.34 20.04 16.68
CA PRO A 193 24.93 19.83 16.31
C PRO A 193 24.77 18.73 15.25
N ALA A 194 25.84 18.44 14.49
CA ALA A 194 25.81 17.49 13.40
C ALA A 194 25.63 16.04 13.84
N GLN A 195 26.15 15.61 14.99
CA GLN A 195 26.07 14.20 15.42
C GLN A 195 24.62 13.78 15.74
N ARG A 196 23.87 14.61 16.46
CA ARG A 196 22.44 14.36 16.77
C ARG A 196 21.58 14.28 15.52
N LEU A 197 21.91 15.08 14.48
CA LEU A 197 21.20 15.04 13.20
C LEU A 197 21.41 13.68 12.49
N TYR A 198 22.62 13.15 12.50
CA TYR A 198 22.95 11.85 11.90
C TYR A 198 22.28 10.71 12.67
N GLU A 199 22.33 10.70 13.99
CA GLU A 199 21.67 9.70 14.85
C GLU A 199 20.15 9.69 14.62
N THR A 200 19.56 10.87 14.43
CA THR A 200 18.13 11.00 14.10
C THR A 200 17.84 10.45 12.70
N ALA A 201 18.68 10.76 11.72
CA ALA A 201 18.52 10.27 10.35
C ALA A 201 18.68 8.73 10.27
N GLU A 202 19.61 8.15 11.02
CA GLU A 202 19.78 6.69 11.10
C GLU A 202 18.56 6.01 11.72
N ARG A 203 17.98 6.59 12.76
CA ARG A 203 16.72 6.08 13.34
C ARG A 203 15.58 6.11 12.34
N TRP A 204 15.39 7.25 11.65
CA TRP A 204 14.37 7.37 10.62
C TRP A 204 14.61 6.40 9.47
N GLU A 205 15.85 6.22 9.03
CA GLU A 205 16.20 5.23 8.01
C GLU A 205 15.80 3.82 8.47
N ALA A 206 16.09 3.45 9.71
CA ALA A 206 15.73 2.15 10.28
C ALA A 206 14.18 1.98 10.41
N GLU A 207 13.48 3.01 10.87
CA GLU A 207 12.01 3.00 10.97
C GLU A 207 11.36 2.84 9.59
N LEU A 208 11.79 3.63 8.61
CA LEU A 208 11.28 3.57 7.24
C LEU A 208 11.62 2.23 6.56
N ALA A 209 12.82 1.68 6.83
CA ALA A 209 13.21 0.36 6.35
C ALA A 209 12.33 -0.75 6.94
N ALA A 210 11.95 -0.63 8.21
CA ALA A 210 11.04 -1.58 8.85
C ALA A 210 9.64 -1.53 8.23
N VAL A 211 9.10 -0.34 7.99
CA VAL A 211 7.80 -0.17 7.29
C VAL A 211 7.88 -0.73 5.87
N GLN A 212 8.94 -0.43 5.14
CA GLN A 212 9.10 -0.92 3.76
C GLN A 212 9.10 -2.45 3.72
N ARG A 213 9.77 -3.12 4.67
CA ARG A 213 9.72 -4.60 4.77
C ARG A 213 8.31 -5.12 5.01
N VAL A 214 7.48 -4.43 5.80
CA VAL A 214 6.07 -4.81 5.98
C VAL A 214 5.28 -4.68 4.68
N ILE A 215 5.47 -3.59 3.94
CA ILE A 215 4.78 -3.34 2.66
C ILE A 215 5.18 -4.39 1.60
N GLU A 216 6.47 -4.71 1.52
CA GLU A 216 7.03 -5.64 0.53
C GLU A 216 6.89 -7.12 0.94
N ALA A 217 6.47 -7.40 2.18
CA ALA A 217 6.29 -8.77 2.67
C ALA A 217 5.25 -9.52 1.85
N ARG A 218 5.49 -10.81 1.58
CA ARG A 218 4.52 -11.68 0.89
C ARG A 218 3.18 -11.77 1.64
N SER A 219 3.20 -11.62 2.95
CA SER A 219 2.03 -11.59 3.82
C SER A 219 1.22 -10.29 3.73
N THR A 220 1.70 -9.27 3.01
CA THR A 220 0.98 -8.02 2.79
C THR A 220 0.45 -7.96 1.37
N THR A 221 -0.87 -7.77 1.25
CA THR A 221 -1.55 -7.65 -0.04
C THR A 221 -2.49 -6.44 -0.06
N VAL A 222 -2.82 -5.99 -1.25
CA VAL A 222 -3.80 -4.92 -1.49
C VAL A 222 -5.07 -5.53 -2.06
N ARG A 223 -6.21 -5.17 -1.47
CA ARG A 223 -7.54 -5.50 -1.96
C ARG A 223 -8.14 -4.28 -2.60
N LEU A 224 -8.39 -4.35 -3.91
CA LEU A 224 -9.03 -3.26 -4.65
C LEU A 224 -10.54 -3.40 -4.59
N VAL A 225 -11.23 -2.33 -4.20
CA VAL A 225 -12.68 -2.26 -4.15
C VAL A 225 -13.18 -1.30 -5.21
N VAL A 226 -14.16 -1.72 -5.99
CA VAL A 226 -14.73 -0.92 -7.08
C VAL A 226 -16.24 -1.11 -7.17
N GLU A 227 -16.97 -0.04 -7.41
CA GLU A 227 -18.33 -0.09 -7.91
C GLU A 227 -18.25 -0.05 -9.44
N PRO A 228 -18.62 -1.13 -10.15
CA PRO A 228 -18.42 -1.18 -11.59
C PRO A 228 -19.18 -0.08 -12.34
N GLY A 229 -18.47 0.63 -13.18
CA GLY A 229 -18.95 1.69 -14.04
C GLY A 229 -17.82 2.15 -14.98
N PRO A 230 -18.09 2.89 -16.05
CA PRO A 230 -17.09 3.20 -17.07
C PRO A 230 -15.90 3.99 -16.53
N VAL A 231 -16.13 4.97 -15.66
CA VAL A 231 -15.06 5.75 -15.02
C VAL A 231 -14.26 4.91 -14.02
N ALA A 232 -14.96 4.00 -13.33
CA ALA A 232 -14.34 3.16 -12.32
C ALA A 232 -13.39 2.11 -12.93
N VAL A 233 -13.70 1.57 -14.11
CA VAL A 233 -12.80 0.67 -14.85
C VAL A 233 -11.45 1.34 -15.10
N GLU A 234 -11.46 2.57 -15.60
CA GLU A 234 -10.23 3.31 -15.87
C GLU A 234 -9.47 3.66 -14.58
N ALA A 235 -10.19 4.10 -13.54
CA ALA A 235 -9.58 4.40 -12.24
C ALA A 235 -8.88 3.16 -11.63
N VAL A 236 -9.48 1.99 -11.75
CA VAL A 236 -8.90 0.72 -11.26
C VAL A 236 -7.70 0.30 -12.09
N ARG A 237 -7.72 0.49 -13.42
CA ARG A 237 -6.59 0.23 -14.30
C ARG A 237 -5.38 1.07 -13.91
N VAL A 238 -5.57 2.37 -13.72
CA VAL A 238 -4.52 3.29 -13.26
C VAL A 238 -4.00 2.90 -11.87
N ALA A 239 -4.90 2.54 -10.94
CA ALA A 239 -4.53 2.09 -9.61
C ALA A 239 -3.69 0.79 -9.66
N ARG A 240 -4.09 -0.18 -10.48
CA ARG A 240 -3.36 -1.44 -10.69
C ARG A 240 -1.94 -1.22 -11.17
N ALA A 241 -1.78 -0.39 -12.21
CA ALA A 241 -0.47 -0.02 -12.73
C ALA A 241 0.40 0.70 -11.69
N GLY A 242 -0.20 1.60 -10.90
CA GLY A 242 0.48 2.30 -9.82
C GLY A 242 0.91 1.36 -8.67
N LEU A 243 0.07 0.41 -8.28
CA LEU A 243 0.41 -0.61 -7.28
C LEU A 243 1.53 -1.54 -7.76
N ALA A 244 1.45 -2.00 -9.01
CA ALA A 244 2.50 -2.82 -9.63
C ALA A 244 3.84 -2.07 -9.69
N LEU A 245 3.83 -0.78 -10.04
CA LEU A 245 5.02 0.06 -10.00
C LEU A 245 5.65 0.10 -8.61
N GLN A 246 4.86 0.05 -7.54
CA GLN A 246 5.33 0.01 -6.15
C GLN A 246 5.60 -1.41 -5.63
N SER A 247 5.54 -2.44 -6.51
CA SER A 247 5.70 -3.85 -6.15
C SER A 247 4.68 -4.34 -5.11
N CYS A 248 3.50 -3.71 -5.07
CA CYS A 248 2.40 -4.11 -4.22
C CYS A 248 1.54 -5.16 -4.93
N ARG A 249 1.28 -6.28 -4.26
CA ARG A 249 0.47 -7.37 -4.81
C ARG A 249 -1.01 -7.15 -4.54
N ILE A 250 -1.82 -7.33 -5.56
CA ILE A 250 -3.28 -7.34 -5.44
C ILE A 250 -3.72 -8.78 -5.20
N ASP A 251 -4.43 -9.03 -4.08
CA ASP A 251 -4.99 -10.36 -3.80
C ASP A 251 -6.35 -10.53 -4.46
N THR A 252 -7.21 -9.53 -4.39
CA THR A 252 -8.59 -9.62 -4.84
C THR A 252 -9.04 -8.28 -5.41
N LEU A 253 -9.77 -8.33 -6.52
CA LEU A 253 -10.62 -7.24 -6.97
C LEU A 253 -12.02 -7.48 -6.42
N VAL A 254 -12.52 -6.61 -5.55
CA VAL A 254 -13.88 -6.66 -5.02
C VAL A 254 -14.76 -5.72 -5.82
N THR A 255 -15.68 -6.27 -6.60
CA THR A 255 -16.73 -5.54 -7.30
C THR A 255 -17.95 -5.43 -6.40
N ASN A 256 -18.20 -4.23 -5.89
CA ASN A 256 -19.18 -3.97 -4.85
C ASN A 256 -20.48 -3.37 -5.42
N ARG A 257 -21.57 -3.47 -4.67
CA ARG A 257 -22.89 -2.91 -4.98
C ARG A 257 -23.46 -3.40 -6.31
N LEU A 258 -23.27 -4.68 -6.60
CA LEU A 258 -23.85 -5.25 -7.82
C LEU A 258 -25.38 -5.32 -7.73
N PHE A 259 -26.03 -4.80 -8.75
CA PHE A 259 -27.47 -4.90 -8.86
C PHE A 259 -27.90 -6.32 -9.18
N PRO A 260 -29.10 -6.77 -8.71
CA PRO A 260 -29.67 -8.04 -9.11
C PRO A 260 -29.99 -8.04 -10.62
N ASP A 261 -30.19 -9.22 -11.17
CA ASP A 261 -30.48 -9.37 -12.59
C ASP A 261 -31.79 -8.68 -12.95
N ALA A 262 -31.79 -7.93 -14.05
CA ALA A 262 -32.93 -7.12 -14.50
C ALA A 262 -34.19 -7.93 -14.89
N ALA A 263 -34.09 -9.25 -14.91
CA ALA A 263 -35.24 -10.14 -15.19
C ALA A 263 -36.40 -10.01 -14.18
N GLU A 264 -36.16 -9.35 -13.05
CA GLU A 264 -37.15 -9.17 -11.97
C GLU A 264 -37.71 -7.74 -11.91
N ALA A 265 -37.32 -6.84 -12.82
CA ALA A 265 -37.77 -5.44 -12.79
C ALA A 265 -39.19 -5.30 -13.45
N PRO A 266 -40.12 -4.55 -12.83
CA PRO A 266 -41.39 -4.23 -13.44
C PRO A 266 -41.24 -3.46 -14.75
N GLY A 267 -42.05 -3.78 -15.77
CA GLY A 267 -41.95 -3.24 -17.14
C GLY A 267 -42.47 -1.81 -17.34
N ASP A 268 -42.32 -0.92 -16.36
CA ASP A 268 -42.63 0.50 -16.46
C ASP A 268 -41.42 1.40 -16.79
N THR A 269 -41.59 2.71 -16.83
CA THR A 269 -40.53 3.67 -17.12
C THR A 269 -39.36 3.57 -16.10
N ALA A 270 -39.67 3.27 -14.84
CA ALA A 270 -38.68 3.05 -13.78
C ALA A 270 -37.88 1.76 -14.04
N GLY A 271 -38.55 0.70 -14.53
CA GLY A 271 -37.91 -0.54 -14.95
C GLY A 271 -36.92 -0.35 -16.11
N SER A 272 -37.28 0.48 -17.09
CA SER A 272 -36.38 0.81 -18.23
C SER A 272 -35.13 1.57 -17.78
N TRP A 273 -35.26 2.53 -16.88
CA TRP A 273 -34.09 3.25 -16.32
C TRP A 273 -33.17 2.34 -15.51
N LEU A 274 -33.77 1.51 -14.65
CA LEU A 274 -33.00 0.53 -13.86
C LEU A 274 -32.30 -0.50 -14.76
N ALA A 275 -32.94 -0.97 -15.80
CA ALA A 275 -32.34 -1.88 -16.78
C ALA A 275 -31.10 -1.26 -17.45
N GLY A 276 -31.13 0.03 -17.78
CA GLY A 276 -29.99 0.76 -18.31
C GLY A 276 -28.82 0.79 -17.36
N LEU A 277 -29.04 1.05 -16.06
CA LEU A 277 -27.98 1.02 -15.03
C LEU A 277 -27.38 -0.38 -14.84
N VAL A 278 -28.23 -1.40 -14.82
CA VAL A 278 -27.79 -2.80 -14.69
C VAL A 278 -26.95 -3.21 -15.90
N ASP A 279 -27.33 -2.82 -17.11
CA ASP A 279 -26.60 -3.15 -18.33
C ASP A 279 -25.24 -2.45 -18.39
N GLU A 280 -25.17 -1.17 -18.00
CA GLU A 280 -23.91 -0.44 -17.87
C GLU A 280 -22.98 -1.10 -16.84
N GLN A 281 -23.51 -1.45 -15.64
CA GLN A 281 -22.75 -2.12 -14.60
C GLN A 281 -22.25 -3.49 -15.06
N ARG A 282 -23.06 -4.27 -15.77
CA ARG A 282 -22.65 -5.58 -16.33
C ARG A 282 -21.53 -5.45 -17.35
N THR A 283 -21.62 -4.45 -18.23
CA THR A 283 -20.59 -4.18 -19.22
C THR A 283 -19.26 -3.87 -18.54
N ALA A 284 -19.27 -2.99 -17.53
CA ALA A 284 -18.11 -2.65 -16.74
C ALA A 284 -17.56 -3.87 -15.95
N LEU A 285 -18.44 -4.65 -15.33
CA LEU A 285 -18.06 -5.87 -14.59
C LEU A 285 -17.38 -6.89 -15.51
N LYS A 286 -17.91 -7.09 -16.71
CA LYS A 286 -17.32 -8.00 -17.70
C LYS A 286 -15.90 -7.55 -18.07
N ALA A 287 -15.70 -6.27 -18.35
CA ALA A 287 -14.38 -5.72 -18.68
C ALA A 287 -13.40 -5.90 -17.52
N LEU A 288 -13.81 -5.65 -16.27
CA LEU A 288 -12.99 -5.87 -15.08
C LEU A 288 -12.61 -7.34 -14.89
N ARG A 289 -13.55 -8.26 -15.06
CA ARG A 289 -13.28 -9.71 -14.99
C ARG A 289 -12.24 -10.15 -16.02
N GLU A 290 -12.46 -9.77 -17.28
CA GLU A 290 -11.56 -10.11 -18.39
C GLU A 290 -10.12 -9.59 -18.12
N GLU A 291 -9.99 -8.37 -17.59
CA GLU A 291 -8.70 -7.76 -17.33
C GLU A 291 -7.96 -8.41 -16.12
N PHE A 292 -8.66 -8.69 -15.03
CA PHE A 292 -8.03 -9.17 -13.80
C PHE A 292 -7.79 -10.68 -13.76
N LEU A 293 -8.67 -11.47 -14.36
CA LEU A 293 -8.51 -12.92 -14.42
C LEU A 293 -7.30 -13.36 -15.27
N VAL A 294 -6.91 -12.58 -16.27
CA VAL A 294 -5.70 -12.85 -17.08
C VAL A 294 -4.44 -12.82 -16.21
N ASP A 295 -4.39 -11.95 -15.20
CA ASP A 295 -3.24 -11.80 -14.31
C ASP A 295 -3.36 -12.58 -13.01
N ALA A 296 -4.20 -13.59 -13.01
CA ALA A 296 -4.37 -14.48 -11.87
C ALA A 296 -4.86 -13.79 -10.57
N VAL A 297 -5.61 -12.69 -10.70
CA VAL A 297 -6.23 -11.99 -9.55
C VAL A 297 -7.67 -12.47 -9.39
N THR A 298 -8.02 -12.91 -8.18
CA THR A 298 -9.38 -13.31 -7.85
C THR A 298 -10.34 -12.12 -7.93
N VAL A 299 -11.51 -12.34 -8.54
CA VAL A 299 -12.60 -11.36 -8.57
C VAL A 299 -13.70 -11.79 -7.62
N CYS A 300 -13.94 -10.98 -6.59
CA CYS A 300 -15.01 -11.17 -5.61
C CYS A 300 -16.16 -10.19 -5.88
N GLU A 301 -17.35 -10.70 -5.92
CA GLU A 301 -18.57 -9.96 -6.22
C GLU A 301 -19.44 -9.80 -4.99
N LEU A 302 -19.76 -8.56 -4.64
CA LEU A 302 -20.63 -8.22 -3.53
C LEU A 302 -21.94 -7.60 -4.04
N PRO A 303 -23.10 -8.20 -3.72
CA PRO A 303 -24.38 -7.68 -4.17
C PRO A 303 -24.76 -6.41 -3.40
N HIS A 304 -25.57 -5.58 -4.01
CA HIS A 304 -26.26 -4.50 -3.31
C HIS A 304 -27.39 -5.08 -2.46
N LEU A 305 -27.38 -4.81 -1.16
CA LEU A 305 -28.40 -5.34 -0.22
C LEU A 305 -29.74 -4.57 -0.26
N GLY A 306 -29.92 -3.64 -1.19
CA GLY A 306 -31.06 -2.73 -1.20
C GLY A 306 -30.98 -1.61 -0.16
N ARG A 307 -29.99 -1.65 0.72
CA ARG A 307 -29.68 -0.67 1.77
C ARG A 307 -28.18 -0.57 2.03
N GLY A 308 -27.73 0.49 2.67
CA GLY A 308 -26.35 0.57 3.18
C GLY A 308 -26.15 -0.39 4.36
N PRO A 309 -25.14 -1.27 4.34
CA PRO A 309 -24.84 -2.20 5.44
C PRO A 309 -24.55 -1.47 6.76
N ARG A 310 -25.14 -1.95 7.86
CA ARG A 310 -24.96 -1.40 9.21
C ARG A 310 -24.82 -2.52 10.22
N GLY A 311 -23.73 -2.47 10.98
CA GLY A 311 -23.46 -3.43 12.06
C GLY A 311 -23.10 -4.83 11.54
N ALA A 312 -22.72 -5.68 12.49
CA ALA A 312 -22.21 -7.03 12.22
C ALA A 312 -23.21 -7.94 11.47
N GLY A 313 -24.52 -7.70 11.64
CA GLY A 313 -25.56 -8.49 10.97
C GLY A 313 -25.57 -8.29 9.45
N ASP A 314 -25.63 -7.02 9.00
CA ASP A 314 -25.62 -6.70 7.57
C ASP A 314 -24.26 -7.03 6.92
N LEU A 315 -23.15 -6.82 7.64
CA LEU A 315 -21.82 -7.21 7.19
C LEU A 315 -21.71 -8.73 6.99
N ALA A 316 -22.32 -9.49 7.87
CA ALA A 316 -22.38 -10.94 7.76
C ALA A 316 -23.25 -11.41 6.59
N GLU A 317 -24.39 -10.74 6.37
CA GLU A 317 -25.23 -10.98 5.20
C GLU A 317 -24.49 -10.69 3.91
N LEU A 318 -23.76 -9.56 3.86
CA LEU A 318 -22.95 -9.18 2.70
C LEU A 318 -21.86 -10.20 2.42
N ALA A 319 -21.10 -10.61 3.45
CA ALA A 319 -20.06 -11.62 3.31
C ALA A 319 -20.60 -12.99 2.89
N GLY A 320 -21.74 -13.42 3.45
CA GLY A 320 -22.38 -14.68 3.08
C GLY A 320 -22.96 -14.73 1.66
N ARG A 321 -23.16 -13.57 1.03
CA ARG A 321 -23.60 -13.44 -0.38
C ARG A 321 -22.46 -13.12 -1.34
N ALA A 322 -21.22 -13.08 -0.85
CA ALA A 322 -20.05 -12.87 -1.68
C ALA A 322 -19.88 -14.05 -2.66
N ARG A 323 -19.53 -13.73 -3.89
CA ARG A 323 -19.23 -14.73 -4.92
C ARG A 323 -17.81 -14.52 -5.41
N SER A 324 -17.00 -15.55 -5.47
CA SER A 324 -15.64 -15.46 -6.01
C SER A 324 -15.50 -16.25 -7.30
N THR A 325 -14.69 -15.72 -8.21
CA THR A 325 -14.20 -16.41 -9.39
C THR A 325 -12.70 -16.50 -9.28
N ALA A 326 -12.19 -17.68 -8.94
CA ALA A 326 -10.77 -17.95 -8.87
C ALA A 326 -10.17 -18.21 -10.26
N VAL A 327 -8.86 -17.98 -10.35
CA VAL A 327 -8.08 -18.23 -11.56
C VAL A 327 -8.08 -19.72 -11.92
N GLY A 328 -8.37 -20.01 -13.20
CA GLY A 328 -8.42 -21.38 -13.73
C GLY A 328 -9.65 -22.18 -13.29
N GLY A 329 -10.52 -21.61 -12.47
CA GLY A 329 -11.81 -22.21 -12.07
C GLY A 329 -12.91 -21.84 -13.04
N THR A 330 -13.63 -22.81 -13.55
CA THR A 330 -14.86 -22.60 -14.36
C THR A 330 -16.09 -22.36 -13.48
N GLY A 331 -15.91 -22.27 -12.14
CA GLY A 331 -17.00 -22.17 -11.17
C GLY A 331 -16.96 -20.90 -10.34
N ILE A 332 -18.16 -20.36 -10.07
CA ILE A 332 -18.39 -19.32 -9.06
C ILE A 332 -18.56 -20.03 -7.72
N VAL A 333 -17.79 -19.63 -6.70
CA VAL A 333 -17.94 -20.12 -5.32
C VAL A 333 -18.76 -19.09 -4.54
N GLU A 334 -19.81 -19.55 -3.86
CA GLU A 334 -20.66 -18.71 -3.02
C GLU A 334 -20.24 -18.81 -1.55
N GLY A 335 -20.19 -17.67 -0.85
CA GLY A 335 -20.08 -17.60 0.60
C GLY A 335 -18.70 -17.26 1.17
N ASP A 336 -17.60 -17.62 0.53
CA ASP A 336 -16.23 -17.43 1.06
C ASP A 336 -15.38 -16.43 0.27
N GLY A 337 -15.95 -15.78 -0.72
CA GLY A 337 -15.22 -14.91 -1.67
C GLY A 337 -14.37 -13.79 -1.05
N LEU A 338 -14.64 -13.39 0.18
CA LEU A 338 -13.85 -12.40 0.89
C LEU A 338 -12.66 -13.01 1.66
N THR A 339 -12.63 -14.33 1.83
CA THR A 339 -11.61 -15.02 2.63
C THR A 339 -10.82 -16.06 1.87
N ASP A 340 -11.23 -16.44 0.66
CA ASP A 340 -10.56 -17.47 -0.15
C ASP A 340 -9.05 -17.25 -0.27
N GLU A 341 -8.63 -16.02 -0.57
CA GLU A 341 -7.21 -15.67 -0.69
C GLU A 341 -6.48 -15.58 0.66
N LEU A 342 -7.23 -15.59 1.78
CA LEU A 342 -6.63 -15.59 3.10
C LEU A 342 -6.17 -17.00 3.50
N ASP A 343 -6.80 -18.05 2.97
CA ASP A 343 -6.55 -19.45 3.33
C ASP A 343 -5.36 -20.06 2.60
N GLY A 344 -5.01 -19.56 1.42
CA GLY A 344 -3.84 -19.98 0.66
C GLY A 344 -2.49 -19.62 1.29
N TRP A 345 -2.48 -18.82 2.36
CA TRP A 345 -1.25 -18.43 3.04
C TRP A 345 -0.99 -19.33 4.27
N THR A 346 -0.11 -20.29 4.15
CA THR A 346 0.26 -21.26 5.20
C THR A 346 1.32 -20.78 6.20
N GLY A 347 1.53 -19.47 6.33
CA GLY A 347 2.52 -18.89 7.26
C GLY A 347 3.91 -18.66 6.63
N PRO A 348 4.85 -18.05 7.36
CA PRO A 348 6.22 -17.95 6.90
C PRO A 348 6.82 -19.34 6.82
N ASP A 349 7.36 -19.68 5.65
CA ASP A 349 8.22 -20.84 5.49
C ASP A 349 9.46 -20.63 6.39
N PRO A 350 9.64 -21.38 7.48
CA PRO A 350 10.73 -21.12 8.44
C PRO A 350 12.11 -21.30 7.82
N ASP A 351 12.21 -21.95 6.67
CA ASP A 351 13.49 -22.34 6.06
C ASP A 351 13.87 -21.56 4.79
N GLY A 352 13.12 -20.53 4.37
CA GLY A 352 13.56 -19.54 3.35
C GLY A 352 14.09 -20.09 2.01
N ALA A 353 13.87 -21.36 1.68
CA ALA A 353 14.50 -22.07 0.57
C ALA A 353 13.51 -22.50 -0.53
N GLY A 354 12.51 -21.68 -0.79
CA GLY A 354 11.59 -21.90 -1.91
C GLY A 354 11.85 -20.91 -3.02
N SER A 355 12.91 -21.08 -3.81
CA SER A 355 13.12 -20.37 -5.08
C SER A 355 12.23 -20.92 -6.18
N ALA A 356 10.92 -20.75 -6.07
CA ALA A 356 10.08 -20.71 -7.25
C ALA A 356 10.24 -19.29 -7.83
N GLU A 357 10.80 -19.18 -9.02
CA GLU A 357 10.88 -17.92 -9.78
C GLU A 357 9.46 -17.35 -9.86
N GLU A 358 9.23 -16.22 -9.17
CA GLU A 358 7.94 -15.53 -9.20
C GLU A 358 7.74 -14.95 -10.60
N PRO A 359 6.62 -15.24 -11.29
CA PRO A 359 6.33 -14.66 -12.59
C PRO A 359 6.23 -13.13 -12.58
N ASP A 360 6.08 -12.52 -11.40
CA ASP A 360 5.95 -11.07 -11.20
C ASP A 360 7.24 -10.38 -10.74
N ALA A 361 8.34 -11.09 -10.59
CA ALA A 361 9.60 -10.49 -10.20
C ALA A 361 10.22 -9.68 -11.36
N TRP A 362 10.79 -8.51 -11.02
CA TRP A 362 11.58 -7.74 -11.97
C TRP A 362 12.82 -8.54 -12.37
N SER A 363 12.91 -8.91 -13.65
CA SER A 363 13.96 -9.79 -14.16
C SER A 363 14.82 -9.11 -15.19
N VAL A 364 16.10 -9.51 -15.23
CA VAL A 364 17.02 -9.10 -16.29
C VAL A 364 17.29 -10.32 -17.18
N GLU A 365 16.79 -10.27 -18.39
CA GLU A 365 17.05 -11.30 -19.41
C GLU A 365 18.39 -10.99 -20.11
N ASP A 366 19.30 -11.95 -20.12
CA ASP A 366 20.55 -11.85 -20.88
C ASP A 366 20.34 -12.33 -22.31
N ARG A 367 20.37 -11.38 -23.26
CA ARG A 367 20.31 -11.63 -24.69
C ARG A 367 21.55 -11.12 -25.41
N ILE A 368 22.68 -10.99 -24.69
CA ILE A 368 23.92 -10.45 -25.27
C ILE A 368 24.40 -11.34 -26.44
N ALA A 369 24.33 -12.67 -26.26
CA ALA A 369 24.81 -13.59 -27.28
C ALA A 369 23.95 -13.61 -28.58
N THR A 370 22.65 -13.31 -28.48
CA THR A 370 21.71 -13.35 -29.61
C THR A 370 21.45 -11.98 -30.22
N ASP A 371 21.15 -11.00 -29.35
CA ASP A 371 20.65 -9.69 -29.75
C ASP A 371 21.60 -8.54 -29.37
N GLY A 372 22.69 -8.85 -28.66
CA GLY A 372 23.64 -7.84 -28.17
C GLY A 372 23.08 -6.95 -27.05
N VAL A 373 22.02 -7.35 -26.37
CA VAL A 373 21.32 -6.54 -25.36
C VAL A 373 21.00 -7.32 -24.09
N LEU A 374 20.88 -6.57 -23.00
CA LEU A 374 20.19 -7.02 -21.77
C LEU A 374 18.79 -6.42 -21.78
N VAL A 375 17.78 -7.18 -21.38
CA VAL A 375 16.40 -6.70 -21.27
C VAL A 375 15.95 -6.72 -19.82
N TRP A 376 15.66 -5.56 -19.26
CA TRP A 376 15.05 -5.47 -17.94
C TRP A 376 13.53 -5.46 -18.06
N ARG A 377 12.91 -6.49 -17.53
CA ARG A 377 11.46 -6.69 -17.57
C ARG A 377 10.85 -6.26 -16.25
N LEU A 378 9.91 -5.34 -16.33
CA LEU A 378 9.17 -4.76 -15.19
C LEU A 378 7.68 -5.01 -15.43
N PRO A 379 7.03 -5.98 -14.74
CA PRO A 379 5.59 -6.18 -14.85
C PRO A 379 4.84 -4.90 -14.43
N LEU A 380 4.02 -4.38 -15.31
CA LEU A 380 3.20 -3.18 -15.11
C LEU A 380 1.80 -3.42 -15.70
N PRO A 381 1.03 -4.38 -15.15
CA PRO A 381 -0.32 -4.66 -15.62
C PRO A 381 -1.21 -3.42 -15.48
N GLY A 382 -2.05 -3.17 -16.49
CA GLY A 382 -2.89 -1.97 -16.54
C GLY A 382 -2.17 -0.69 -17.01
N ALA A 383 -0.84 -0.72 -17.23
CA ALA A 383 -0.13 0.43 -17.78
C ALA A 383 -0.48 0.66 -19.26
N ASP A 384 -0.61 1.93 -19.63
CA ASP A 384 -0.77 2.37 -21.02
C ASP A 384 0.49 3.05 -21.52
N ARG A 385 0.71 2.96 -22.82
CA ARG A 385 1.88 3.53 -23.50
C ARG A 385 1.96 5.05 -23.34
N ASP A 386 0.82 5.71 -23.45
CA ASP A 386 0.73 7.17 -23.41
C ASP A 386 0.97 7.72 -21.98
N GLY A 387 0.72 6.89 -20.96
CA GLY A 387 0.96 7.21 -19.56
C GLY A 387 2.35 6.85 -19.04
N LEU A 388 3.23 6.24 -19.89
CA LEU A 388 4.56 5.81 -19.50
C LEU A 388 5.61 6.90 -19.72
N ASP A 389 6.38 7.20 -18.68
CA ASP A 389 7.56 8.08 -18.72
C ASP A 389 8.80 7.31 -18.24
N LEU A 390 9.91 7.41 -18.98
CA LEU A 390 11.13 6.69 -18.67
C LEU A 390 12.34 7.59 -18.82
N VAL A 391 13.06 7.81 -17.72
CA VAL A 391 14.27 8.65 -17.70
C VAL A 391 15.39 7.93 -16.96
N ARG A 392 16.54 7.76 -17.60
CA ARG A 392 17.75 7.30 -16.93
C ARG A 392 18.57 8.48 -16.39
N ARG A 393 19.03 8.38 -15.15
CA ARG A 393 19.98 9.31 -14.55
C ARG A 393 21.07 8.55 -13.80
N GLY A 394 22.25 8.48 -14.40
CA GLY A 394 23.38 7.73 -13.82
C GLY A 394 23.02 6.26 -13.63
N ASP A 395 23.08 5.80 -12.38
CA ASP A 395 22.78 4.43 -11.97
C ASP A 395 21.31 4.22 -11.56
N GLU A 396 20.43 5.14 -11.91
CA GLU A 396 19.01 5.07 -11.59
C GLU A 396 18.15 5.16 -12.85
N LEU A 397 17.04 4.42 -12.84
CA LEU A 397 15.97 4.50 -13.82
C LEU A 397 14.73 5.09 -13.15
N ILE A 398 14.23 6.20 -13.67
CA ILE A 398 12.98 6.81 -13.22
C ILE A 398 11.87 6.29 -14.13
N VAL A 399 10.91 5.58 -13.55
CA VAL A 399 9.75 5.05 -14.26
C VAL A 399 8.53 5.81 -13.79
N GLY A 400 7.78 6.38 -14.73
CA GLY A 400 6.49 7.01 -14.52
C GLY A 400 5.36 6.18 -15.11
N VAL A 401 4.25 6.03 -14.39
CA VAL A 401 3.02 5.40 -14.88
C VAL A 401 1.86 6.29 -14.47
N GLY A 402 1.27 7.02 -15.40
CA GLY A 402 0.26 8.02 -15.11
C GLY A 402 0.75 9.03 -14.06
N PRO A 403 0.04 9.22 -12.93
CA PRO A 403 0.44 10.17 -11.89
C PRO A 403 1.51 9.64 -10.92
N PHE A 404 1.97 8.39 -11.09
CA PHE A 404 2.89 7.72 -10.17
C PHE A 404 4.29 7.65 -10.74
N ARG A 405 5.29 7.75 -9.85
CA ARG A 405 6.71 7.62 -10.22
C ARG A 405 7.45 6.80 -9.20
N ARG A 406 8.40 5.99 -9.69
CA ARG A 406 9.36 5.27 -8.87
C ARG A 406 10.76 5.41 -9.44
N VAL A 407 11.76 5.51 -8.56
CA VAL A 407 13.17 5.60 -8.93
C VAL A 407 13.84 4.30 -8.57
N LEU A 408 14.26 3.57 -9.57
CA LEU A 408 14.80 2.23 -9.45
C LEU A 408 16.33 2.26 -9.59
N PRO A 409 17.09 1.71 -8.63
CA PRO A 409 18.52 1.52 -8.82
C PRO A 409 18.75 0.47 -9.92
N LEU A 410 19.65 0.77 -10.86
CA LEU A 410 20.01 -0.19 -11.90
C LEU A 410 20.77 -1.38 -11.28
N PRO A 411 20.41 -2.62 -11.61
CA PRO A 411 21.26 -3.79 -11.36
C PRO A 411 22.69 -3.58 -11.85
N SER A 412 23.66 -4.20 -11.20
CA SER A 412 25.08 -3.96 -11.45
C SER A 412 25.50 -4.13 -12.93
N ALA A 413 24.93 -5.12 -13.62
CA ALA A 413 25.17 -5.34 -15.04
C ALA A 413 24.68 -4.16 -15.90
N LEU A 414 23.50 -3.63 -15.60
CA LEU A 414 22.86 -2.56 -16.37
C LEU A 414 23.53 -1.18 -16.16
N ARG A 415 24.27 -0.99 -15.09
CA ARG A 415 25.05 0.26 -14.87
C ARG A 415 26.12 0.46 -15.93
N ARG A 416 26.63 -0.64 -16.50
CA ARG A 416 27.66 -0.65 -17.58
C ARG A 416 27.07 -0.64 -18.99
N CYS A 417 25.79 -0.37 -19.11
CA CYS A 417 25.08 -0.35 -20.38
C CYS A 417 24.43 1.00 -20.62
N THR A 418 24.06 1.28 -21.85
CA THR A 418 23.22 2.43 -22.25
C THR A 418 21.83 1.93 -22.59
N VAL A 419 20.79 2.75 -22.33
CA VAL A 419 19.41 2.42 -22.73
C VAL A 419 19.31 2.56 -24.25
N SER A 420 18.96 1.49 -24.94
CA SER A 420 18.79 1.45 -26.40
C SER A 420 17.32 1.46 -26.83
N GLY A 421 16.38 1.32 -25.92
CA GLY A 421 14.95 1.40 -26.20
C GLY A 421 14.10 0.87 -25.06
N ALA A 422 12.80 1.16 -25.13
CA ALA A 422 11.81 0.62 -24.19
C ALA A 422 10.52 0.31 -24.95
N ALA A 423 9.80 -0.71 -24.51
CA ALA A 423 8.51 -1.08 -25.06
C ALA A 423 7.63 -1.72 -23.98
N LEU A 424 6.34 -1.42 -24.02
CA LEU A 424 5.33 -2.13 -23.24
C LEU A 424 4.86 -3.35 -24.07
N ARG A 425 5.02 -4.57 -23.51
CA ARG A 425 4.62 -5.82 -24.13
C ARG A 425 4.03 -6.74 -23.08
N ASP A 426 2.86 -7.29 -23.35
CA ASP A 426 2.18 -8.27 -22.50
C ASP A 426 2.11 -7.82 -21.02
N GLY A 427 1.68 -6.58 -20.80
CA GLY A 427 1.58 -6.00 -19.43
C GLY A 427 2.91 -5.75 -18.73
N ALA A 428 4.05 -5.82 -19.44
CA ALA A 428 5.37 -5.55 -18.88
C ALA A 428 6.14 -4.48 -19.65
N LEU A 429 6.80 -3.57 -18.93
CA LEU A 429 7.76 -2.64 -19.51
C LEU A 429 9.09 -3.36 -19.71
N CYS A 430 9.49 -3.54 -20.96
CA CYS A 430 10.75 -4.14 -21.38
C CYS A 430 11.74 -3.04 -21.76
N VAL A 431 12.73 -2.77 -20.91
CA VAL A 431 13.78 -1.78 -21.17
C VAL A 431 15.02 -2.50 -21.68
N ARG A 432 15.48 -2.13 -22.88
CA ARG A 432 16.67 -2.71 -23.52
C ARG A 432 17.91 -1.89 -23.21
N PHE A 433 18.95 -2.59 -22.86
CA PHE A 433 20.25 -2.04 -22.53
C PHE A 433 21.33 -2.64 -23.43
N THR A 434 22.11 -1.79 -24.08
CA THR A 434 23.27 -2.20 -24.86
C THR A 434 24.55 -1.96 -24.06
N PRO A 435 25.48 -2.93 -24.00
CA PRO A 435 26.77 -2.74 -23.34
C PRO A 435 27.50 -1.49 -23.82
N ASP A 436 27.98 -0.67 -22.88
CA ASP A 436 28.81 0.48 -23.22
C ASP A 436 30.25 0.02 -23.51
N PRO A 437 30.79 0.26 -24.71
CA PRO A 437 32.13 -0.21 -25.08
C PRO A 437 33.25 0.27 -24.14
N GLY A 438 33.03 1.41 -23.43
CA GLY A 438 33.99 1.98 -22.49
C GLY A 438 33.93 1.38 -21.09
N LEU A 439 32.79 0.77 -20.71
CA LEU A 439 32.52 0.27 -19.35
C LEU A 439 32.36 -1.25 -19.29
N TRP A 440 32.05 -1.89 -20.42
CA TRP A 440 31.85 -3.33 -20.47
C TRP A 440 33.18 -4.09 -20.46
N PRO A 441 33.30 -5.17 -19.67
CA PRO A 441 34.51 -5.98 -19.65
C PRO A 441 34.79 -6.54 -21.04
N ARG A 442 35.99 -6.35 -21.55
CA ARG A 442 36.43 -7.00 -22.78
C ARG A 442 36.66 -8.48 -22.46
N THR A 443 35.93 -9.38 -23.13
CA THR A 443 36.30 -10.80 -23.14
C THR A 443 37.67 -10.92 -23.81
N SER A 444 38.68 -11.23 -23.01
CA SER A 444 40.02 -11.60 -23.48
C SER A 444 39.98 -12.98 -24.12
#